data_68dff2c6da0f95b9d8a36c116810d826
#
_entry.id   68dff2c6da0f95b9d8a36c116810d826
#
_cell.length_a   1.000
_cell.length_b   1.000
_cell.length_c   1.000
_cell.angle_alpha   90.00
_cell.angle_beta   90.00
_cell.angle_gamma   90.00
#
_symmetry.space_group_name_H-M   'P 1'
#
loop_
_entity.id
_entity.type
_entity.pdbx_description
1 polymer ?
#
loop_
_entity_poly.entity_id
_entity_poly.type
_entity_poly.pdbx_seq_one_letter_code
_entity_poly.pdbx_strand_id
1 'polypeptide(L)'
;GHSYDNKNDGFQNIPDIENNRRKYKIKSWKMNIGDAVVFNFSTVHGAPENKSQKRRRAFSIRFTGDDATYIKRKGEMSPPFPNVKLKNGDKLDSKTFPVIL
;
A
#
# COMPACT_ATOMS: atom_id res chain seq x y z
N GLY A 1 -9.86 6.13 0.97
CA GLY A 1 -8.94 5.24 1.66
C GLY A 1 -9.69 4.13 2.37
N HIS A 2 -9.22 2.93 2.23
CA HIS A 2 -9.76 1.81 2.99
C HIS A 2 -9.15 1.85 4.39
N SER A 3 -9.98 2.06 5.41
CA SER A 3 -9.56 1.78 6.76
C SER A 3 -9.66 0.27 6.98
N TYR A 4 -8.52 -0.38 7.12
CA TYR A 4 -8.47 -1.78 7.53
C TYR A 4 -8.70 -1.83 9.04
N ASP A 5 -9.95 -1.84 9.45
CA ASP A 5 -10.32 -1.90 10.86
C ASP A 5 -10.32 -3.36 11.33
N ASN A 6 -9.13 -3.95 11.35
CA ASN A 6 -8.92 -5.30 11.85
C ASN A 6 -8.52 -5.26 13.34
N LYS A 7 -9.51 -5.17 14.19
CA LYS A 7 -9.33 -5.13 15.65
C LYS A 7 -8.59 -6.34 16.25
N ASN A 8 -8.33 -7.39 15.44
CA ASN A 8 -7.82 -8.68 15.92
C ASN A 8 -6.49 -9.11 15.29
N ASP A 9 -5.81 -8.25 14.53
CA ASP A 9 -4.57 -8.61 13.86
C ASP A 9 -3.29 -8.20 14.60
N GLY A 10 -3.41 -7.54 15.75
CA GLY A 10 -2.29 -7.07 16.53
C GLY A 10 -1.61 -5.81 16.01
N PHE A 11 -2.11 -5.21 14.93
CA PHE A 11 -1.59 -3.94 14.40
C PHE A 11 -2.27 -2.75 15.05
N GLN A 12 -1.51 -1.68 15.23
CA GLN A 12 -2.06 -0.41 15.64
C GLN A 12 -2.80 0.25 14.49
N ASN A 13 -3.90 0.92 14.78
CA ASN A 13 -4.59 1.73 13.79
C ASN A 13 -3.73 2.93 13.40
N ILE A 14 -3.79 3.31 12.12
CA ILE A 14 -3.21 4.55 11.66
C ILE A 14 -3.95 5.71 12.34
N PRO A 15 -3.22 6.66 12.95
CA PRO A 15 -3.87 7.80 13.57
C PRO A 15 -4.64 8.64 12.55
N ASP A 16 -5.63 9.38 13.03
CA ASP A 16 -6.42 10.28 12.20
C ASP A 16 -5.59 11.52 11.81
N ILE A 17 -4.79 11.37 10.78
CA ILE A 17 -3.87 12.40 10.30
C ILE A 17 -4.62 13.54 9.65
N GLU A 18 -5.65 13.25 8.84
CA GLU A 18 -6.40 14.28 8.10
C GLU A 18 -7.05 15.32 9.01
N ASN A 19 -7.61 14.88 10.13
CA ASN A 19 -8.22 15.80 11.12
C ASN A 19 -7.20 16.41 12.08
N ASN A 20 -5.93 16.02 12.02
CA ASN A 20 -4.87 16.45 12.93
C ASN A 20 -3.60 16.86 12.16
N ARG A 21 -3.72 17.37 10.97
CA ARG A 21 -2.60 17.66 10.06
C ARG A 21 -1.49 18.50 10.71
N ARG A 22 -1.84 19.41 11.59
CA ARG A 22 -0.85 20.28 12.29
C ARG A 22 0.07 19.52 13.22
N LYS A 23 -0.31 18.32 13.67
CA LYS A 23 0.50 17.47 14.57
C LYS A 23 1.52 16.63 13.83
N TYR A 24 1.46 16.58 12.50
CA TYR A 24 2.28 15.69 11.68
C TYR A 24 3.07 16.47 10.65
N LYS A 25 4.30 16.03 10.39
CA LYS A 25 5.10 16.54 9.29
C LYS A 25 4.64 15.86 8.00
N ILE A 26 3.87 16.57 7.20
CA ILE A 26 3.28 16.05 5.97
C ILE A 26 4.05 16.61 4.78
N LYS A 27 4.41 15.73 3.85
CA LYS A 27 4.96 16.10 2.55
C LYS A 27 3.93 15.85 1.47
N SER A 28 3.81 16.78 0.56
CA SER A 28 2.96 16.64 -0.62
C SER A 28 3.61 17.31 -1.82
N TRP A 29 3.25 16.85 -3.02
CA TRP A 29 3.81 17.37 -4.25
C TRP A 29 2.70 17.60 -5.26
N LYS A 30 2.82 18.72 -5.98
CA LYS A 30 2.00 18.93 -7.17
C LYS A 30 2.59 18.07 -8.30
N MET A 31 1.80 17.15 -8.82
CA MET A 31 2.25 16.18 -9.82
C MET A 31 1.53 16.40 -11.15
N ASN A 32 2.28 16.32 -12.22
CA ASN A 32 1.77 16.32 -13.58
C ASN A 32 1.70 14.90 -14.12
N ILE A 33 1.01 14.72 -15.25
CA ILE A 33 0.98 13.42 -15.95
C ILE A 33 2.42 12.99 -16.26
N GLY A 34 2.75 11.75 -15.91
CA GLY A 34 4.07 11.18 -16.08
C GLY A 34 4.98 11.29 -14.85
N ASP A 35 4.62 12.09 -13.87
CA ASP A 35 5.37 12.17 -12.61
C ASP A 35 5.13 10.93 -11.76
N ALA A 36 6.13 10.57 -10.97
CA ALA A 36 6.06 9.44 -10.04
C ALA A 36 6.63 9.81 -8.67
N VAL A 37 6.07 9.23 -7.64
CA VAL A 37 6.60 9.27 -6.28
C VAL A 37 7.02 7.87 -5.89
N VAL A 38 8.22 7.72 -5.40
CA VAL A 38 8.74 6.46 -4.87
C VAL A 38 8.97 6.61 -3.38
N PHE A 39 8.46 5.68 -2.62
CA PHE A 39 8.60 5.71 -1.16
C PHE A 39 8.64 4.30 -0.59
N ASN A 40 9.19 4.18 0.62
CA ASN A 40 9.21 2.92 1.34
C ASN A 40 7.78 2.50 1.69
N PHE A 41 7.50 1.21 1.56
CA PHE A 41 6.15 0.67 1.82
C PHE A 41 5.65 0.95 3.24
N SER A 42 6.54 1.07 4.20
CA SER A 42 6.18 1.41 5.59
C SER A 42 5.82 2.88 5.81
N THR A 43 6.00 3.72 4.79
CA THR A 43 5.63 5.13 4.88
C THR A 43 4.12 5.29 4.93
N VAL A 44 3.61 5.96 5.94
CA VAL A 44 2.19 6.31 6.00
C VAL A 44 1.88 7.31 4.89
N HIS A 45 0.92 6.98 4.07
CA HIS A 45 0.55 7.79 2.91
C HIS A 45 -0.95 7.73 2.67
N GLY A 46 -1.43 8.69 1.93
CA GLY A 46 -2.84 8.75 1.59
C GLY A 46 -3.11 9.83 0.55
N ALA A 47 -4.33 9.86 0.07
CA ALA A 47 -4.83 10.90 -0.80
C ALA A 47 -6.23 11.30 -0.33
N PRO A 48 -6.52 12.60 -0.22
CA PRO A 48 -7.86 13.06 0.08
C PRO A 48 -8.79 12.79 -1.10
N GLU A 49 -10.08 12.95 -0.85
CA GLU A 49 -11.09 12.87 -1.89
C GLU A 49 -10.79 13.84 -3.04
N ASN A 50 -11.01 13.38 -4.27
CA ASN A 50 -10.91 14.24 -5.45
C ASN A 50 -12.16 15.12 -5.55
N LYS A 51 -12.04 16.37 -5.18
CA LYS A 51 -13.13 17.37 -5.25
C LYS A 51 -13.13 18.15 -6.57
N SER A 52 -12.22 17.84 -7.49
CA SER A 52 -12.18 18.51 -8.79
C SER A 52 -13.15 17.87 -9.79
N GLN A 53 -13.43 18.58 -10.90
CA GLN A 53 -14.21 18.05 -12.02
C GLN A 53 -13.40 17.12 -12.91
N LYS A 54 -12.08 17.03 -12.71
CA LYS A 54 -11.18 16.22 -13.52
C LYS A 54 -11.00 14.85 -12.91
N ARG A 55 -10.95 13.82 -13.77
CA ARG A 55 -10.62 12.45 -13.33
C ARG A 55 -9.16 12.38 -12.87
N ARG A 56 -8.96 11.77 -11.74
CA ARG A 56 -7.63 11.41 -11.23
C ARG A 56 -7.38 9.92 -11.48
N ARG A 57 -6.26 9.61 -12.13
CA ARG A 57 -5.81 8.23 -12.30
C ARG A 57 -4.41 8.10 -11.70
N ALA A 58 -4.21 7.06 -10.93
CA ALA A 58 -2.90 6.73 -10.37
C ALA A 58 -2.62 5.25 -10.59
N PHE A 59 -1.40 4.95 -11.01
CA PHE A 59 -0.90 3.58 -11.16
C PHE A 59 0.08 3.31 -10.03
N SER A 60 -0.08 2.20 -9.35
CA SER A 60 0.77 1.81 -8.23
C SER A 60 1.49 0.51 -8.55
N ILE A 61 2.80 0.53 -8.44
CA ILE A 61 3.65 -0.66 -8.56
C ILE A 61 4.33 -0.88 -7.22
N ARG A 62 4.40 -2.13 -6.80
CA ARG A 62 5.07 -2.53 -5.57
C ARG A 62 6.18 -3.52 -5.89
N PHE A 63 7.36 -3.28 -5.33
CA PHE A 63 8.52 -4.14 -5.48
C PHE A 63 8.94 -4.64 -4.10
N THR A 64 9.46 -5.87 -4.08
CA THR A 64 10.08 -6.44 -2.89
C THR A 64 11.49 -6.92 -3.23
N GLY A 65 12.35 -7.06 -2.23
CA GLY A 65 13.64 -7.70 -2.39
C GLY A 65 13.51 -9.21 -2.60
N ASP A 66 14.60 -9.83 -3.00
CA ASP A 66 14.69 -11.28 -3.23
C ASP A 66 14.62 -12.12 -1.95
N ASP A 67 14.77 -11.48 -0.81
CA ASP A 67 14.64 -12.09 0.51
C ASP A 67 13.20 -12.08 1.05
N ALA A 68 12.26 -11.46 0.32
CA ALA A 68 10.87 -11.41 0.75
C ALA A 68 10.21 -12.79 0.72
N THR A 69 9.42 -13.07 1.74
CA THR A 69 8.65 -14.30 1.86
C THR A 69 7.16 -13.99 1.97
N TYR A 70 6.35 -14.99 1.62
CA TYR A 70 4.91 -14.85 1.68
C TYR A 70 4.40 -14.95 3.12
N ILE A 71 3.44 -14.10 3.46
CA ILE A 71 2.70 -14.16 4.72
C ILE A 71 1.21 -14.03 4.42
N LYS A 72 0.45 -15.04 4.80
CA LYS A 72 -1.01 -14.99 4.78
C LYS A 72 -1.49 -14.36 6.08
N ARG A 73 -2.03 -13.16 5.98
CA ARG A 73 -2.58 -12.45 7.14
C ARG A 73 -4.06 -12.73 7.30
N LYS A 74 -4.55 -12.63 8.53
CA LYS A 74 -5.99 -12.57 8.78
C LYS A 74 -6.53 -11.25 8.26
N GLY A 75 -7.70 -11.28 7.62
CA GLY A 75 -8.34 -10.09 7.07
C GLY A 75 -8.07 -9.90 5.58
N GLU A 76 -8.56 -8.80 5.08
CA GLU A 76 -8.45 -8.48 3.65
C GLU A 76 -7.03 -8.04 3.29
N MET A 77 -6.56 -8.51 2.16
CA MET A 77 -5.28 -8.10 1.57
C MET A 77 -5.53 -7.17 0.39
N SER A 78 -4.67 -6.18 0.22
CA SER A 78 -4.71 -5.28 -0.92
C SER A 78 -3.34 -5.24 -1.62
N PRO A 79 -3.27 -5.66 -2.89
CA PRO A 79 -4.32 -6.33 -3.67
C PRO A 79 -4.62 -7.75 -3.18
N PRO A 80 -5.81 -8.27 -3.44
CA PRO A 80 -6.11 -9.65 -3.11
C PRO A 80 -5.41 -10.61 -4.07
N PHE A 81 -4.96 -11.75 -3.53
CA PHE A 81 -4.34 -12.82 -4.32
C PHE A 81 -5.08 -14.13 -4.08
N PRO A 82 -6.31 -14.29 -4.59
CA PRO A 82 -7.17 -15.44 -4.23
C PRO A 82 -6.63 -16.78 -4.72
N ASN A 83 -5.79 -16.78 -5.75
CA ASN A 83 -5.25 -17.98 -6.39
C ASN A 83 -3.83 -18.34 -5.93
N VAL A 84 -3.28 -17.62 -4.97
CA VAL A 84 -1.95 -17.93 -4.44
C VAL A 84 -2.03 -19.15 -3.52
N LYS A 85 -1.18 -20.15 -3.80
CA LYS A 85 -1.09 -21.39 -3.02
C LYS A 85 0.12 -21.41 -2.08
N LEU A 86 0.75 -20.26 -1.86
CA LEU A 86 1.91 -20.14 -0.99
C LEU A 86 1.52 -20.22 0.48
N LYS A 87 2.42 -20.78 1.29
CA LYS A 87 2.30 -20.84 2.74
C LYS A 87 3.19 -19.78 3.39
N ASN A 88 2.92 -19.47 4.64
CA ASN A 88 3.75 -18.54 5.41
C ASN A 88 5.22 -18.99 5.40
N GLY A 89 6.11 -18.07 5.06
CA GLY A 89 7.54 -18.31 4.96
C GLY A 89 8.03 -18.82 3.62
N ASP A 90 7.15 -19.17 2.69
CA ASP A 90 7.54 -19.59 1.35
C ASP A 90 8.17 -18.43 0.59
N LYS A 91 9.15 -18.75 -0.27
CA LYS A 91 9.64 -17.77 -1.24
C LYS A 91 8.52 -17.38 -2.21
N LEU A 92 8.54 -16.14 -2.65
CA LEU A 92 7.59 -15.67 -3.65
C LEU A 92 7.83 -16.43 -4.96
N ASP A 93 6.76 -16.97 -5.55
CA ASP A 93 6.87 -17.67 -6.84
C ASP A 93 6.94 -16.66 -8.00
N SER A 94 7.59 -17.07 -9.09
CA SER A 94 7.75 -16.21 -10.26
C SER A 94 6.49 -16.06 -11.11
N LYS A 95 5.48 -16.89 -10.88
CA LYS A 95 4.22 -16.83 -11.63
C LYS A 95 3.34 -15.69 -11.18
N THR A 96 3.17 -15.53 -9.87
CA THR A 96 2.35 -14.45 -9.28
C THR A 96 3.17 -13.20 -9.03
N PHE A 97 4.45 -13.39 -8.68
CA PHE A 97 5.38 -12.33 -8.33
C PHE A 97 6.62 -12.40 -9.22
N PRO A 98 6.53 -11.96 -10.50
CA PRO A 98 7.61 -12.12 -11.43
C PRO A 98 8.86 -11.35 -11.02
N VAL A 99 10.02 -11.97 -11.25
CA VAL A 99 11.31 -11.30 -11.08
C VAL A 99 11.53 -10.36 -12.24
N ILE A 100 11.89 -9.11 -11.95
CA ILE A 100 12.07 -8.05 -12.94
C ILE A 100 13.52 -7.60 -13.11
N LEU A 101 14.40 -8.04 -12.21
CA LEU A 101 15.84 -7.73 -12.24
C LEU A 101 16.69 -8.99 -12.12
#